data_0833bb8311d199c439ca7f515fcc3559
#
_entry.id   0833bb8311d199c439ca7f515fcc3559
#
_cell.length_a   1.000
_cell.length_b   1.000
_cell.length_c   1.000
_cell.angle_alpha   90.00
_cell.angle_beta   90.00
_cell.angle_gamma   90.00
#
_symmetry.space_group_name_H-M   'P 1'
#
loop_
_entity.id
_entity.type
_entity.pdbx_description
1 polymer ?
#
loop_
_entity_poly.entity_id
_entity_poly.type
_entity_poly.pdbx_seq_one_letter_code
_entity_poly.pdbx_strand_id
1 'polypeptide(L)'
;SAYGYLTLHPGIKMTAPDSDIEPELKDYIHDLNELYRTSPALYTMDGNSDGFEWIQFTSYDENIVAFLRKTQKPEETLLAVCNFSPVSYDSYQVGVPFAGRYKEILNSDNGKYGGQGVVNARAKAATVSECDNREYSLKLKLPAYGVTVFACTPAKKASQKKSGAVSRTAAKKRSTTARKATSKTSKT
;
A
#
# COMPACT_ATOMS: atom_id res chain seq x y z
N SER A 1 -12.19 -14.76 -2.79
CA SER A 1 -11.68 -14.42 -4.12
C SER A 1 -12.80 -14.53 -5.16
N ALA A 2 -12.74 -13.72 -6.24
CA ALA A 2 -13.71 -13.81 -7.34
C ALA A 2 -13.80 -15.25 -7.91
N TYR A 3 -12.70 -15.98 -7.90
CA TYR A 3 -12.65 -17.38 -8.30
C TYR A 3 -13.46 -18.30 -7.38
N GLY A 4 -13.37 -18.11 -6.06
CA GLY A 4 -14.18 -18.86 -5.10
C GLY A 4 -15.67 -18.56 -5.23
N TYR A 5 -16.04 -17.32 -5.54
CA TYR A 5 -17.43 -16.94 -5.80
C TYR A 5 -17.98 -17.64 -7.06
N LEU A 6 -17.22 -17.66 -8.14
CA LEU A 6 -17.60 -18.32 -9.40
C LEU A 6 -17.74 -19.84 -9.26
N THR A 7 -16.94 -20.49 -8.40
CA THR A 7 -16.99 -21.94 -8.18
C THR A 7 -18.08 -22.37 -7.20
N LEU A 8 -18.54 -21.50 -6.30
CA LEU A 8 -19.55 -21.81 -5.29
C LEU A 8 -20.99 -21.54 -5.73
N HIS A 9 -21.22 -20.89 -6.87
CA HIS A 9 -22.55 -20.59 -7.40
C HIS A 9 -22.98 -21.64 -8.42
N PRO A 10 -23.93 -22.53 -8.07
CA PRO A 10 -24.33 -23.65 -8.95
C PRO A 10 -25.06 -23.25 -10.24
N GLY A 11 -25.35 -21.95 -10.42
CA GLY A 11 -25.94 -21.40 -11.65
C GLY A 11 -24.95 -20.88 -12.69
N ILE A 12 -23.67 -20.73 -12.31
CA ILE A 12 -22.64 -20.26 -13.23
C ILE A 12 -21.96 -21.46 -13.86
N LYS A 13 -22.35 -21.81 -15.07
CA LYS A 13 -21.71 -22.86 -15.86
C LYS A 13 -20.32 -22.39 -16.31
N MET A 14 -19.29 -22.66 -15.50
CA MET A 14 -17.88 -22.54 -15.92
C MET A 14 -17.49 -23.55 -17.02
N THR A 15 -18.42 -24.40 -17.43
CA THR A 15 -18.26 -25.42 -18.47
C THR A 15 -18.99 -25.08 -19.77
N ALA A 16 -19.27 -23.78 -20.00
CA ALA A 16 -19.69 -23.35 -21.33
C ALA A 16 -18.63 -23.79 -22.36
N PRO A 17 -19.03 -24.32 -23.52
CA PRO A 17 -18.09 -24.57 -24.59
C PRO A 17 -17.23 -23.34 -24.84
N ASP A 18 -15.97 -23.53 -25.17
CA ASP A 18 -15.01 -22.43 -25.40
C ASP A 18 -15.49 -21.37 -26.40
N SER A 19 -16.46 -21.73 -27.26
CA SER A 19 -17.09 -20.81 -28.21
C SER A 19 -17.98 -19.72 -27.62
N ASP A 20 -18.45 -19.91 -26.37
CA ASP A 20 -19.46 -19.00 -25.76
C ASP A 20 -18.88 -18.00 -24.77
N ILE A 21 -17.55 -18.00 -24.59
CA ILE A 21 -16.86 -17.04 -23.72
C ILE A 21 -16.12 -16.04 -24.61
N GLU A 22 -16.39 -14.75 -24.40
CA GLU A 22 -15.68 -13.67 -25.06
C GLU A 22 -14.16 -13.80 -24.87
N PRO A 23 -13.34 -13.66 -25.93
CA PRO A 23 -11.90 -13.82 -25.88
C PRO A 23 -11.24 -12.98 -24.79
N GLU A 24 -11.70 -11.74 -24.60
CA GLU A 24 -11.20 -10.80 -23.60
C GLU A 24 -11.41 -11.30 -22.17
N LEU A 25 -12.52 -11.97 -21.89
CA LEU A 25 -12.78 -12.59 -20.60
C LEU A 25 -11.88 -13.81 -20.38
N LYS A 26 -11.60 -14.60 -21.42
CA LYS A 26 -10.62 -15.70 -21.34
C LYS A 26 -9.24 -15.18 -20.98
N ASP A 27 -8.78 -14.12 -21.61
CA ASP A 27 -7.50 -13.48 -21.34
C ASP A 27 -7.44 -12.93 -19.90
N TYR A 28 -8.52 -12.33 -19.41
CA TYR A 28 -8.58 -11.87 -18.02
C TYR A 28 -8.48 -13.03 -17.03
N ILE A 29 -9.23 -14.10 -17.24
CA ILE A 29 -9.20 -15.30 -16.38
C ILE A 29 -7.82 -15.98 -16.43
N HIS A 30 -7.21 -16.05 -17.62
CA HIS A 30 -5.85 -16.58 -17.79
C HIS A 30 -4.85 -15.80 -16.94
N ASP A 31 -4.85 -14.47 -17.07
CA ASP A 31 -3.90 -13.62 -16.34
C ASP A 31 -4.17 -13.60 -14.83
N LEU A 32 -5.43 -13.70 -14.41
CA LEU A 32 -5.79 -13.84 -13.00
C LEU A 32 -5.25 -15.17 -12.42
N ASN A 33 -5.35 -16.26 -13.16
CA ASN A 33 -4.80 -17.56 -12.78
C ASN A 33 -3.26 -17.51 -12.73
N GLU A 34 -2.63 -16.85 -13.70
CA GLU A 34 -1.17 -16.67 -13.71
C GLU A 34 -0.72 -15.81 -12.52
N LEU A 35 -1.43 -14.73 -12.23
CA LEU A 35 -1.19 -13.92 -11.04
C LEU A 35 -1.29 -14.77 -9.77
N TYR A 36 -2.32 -15.61 -9.64
CA TYR A 36 -2.46 -16.50 -8.50
C TYR A 36 -1.29 -17.47 -8.36
N ARG A 37 -0.89 -18.12 -9.45
CA ARG A 37 0.22 -19.10 -9.46
C ARG A 37 1.58 -18.50 -9.16
N THR A 38 1.81 -17.26 -9.60
CA THR A 38 3.13 -16.59 -9.51
C THR A 38 3.27 -15.68 -8.28
N SER A 39 2.18 -15.41 -7.55
CA SER A 39 2.18 -14.49 -6.41
C SER A 39 1.99 -15.23 -5.08
N PRO A 40 3.05 -15.53 -4.33
CA PRO A 40 2.97 -16.24 -3.05
C PRO A 40 2.01 -15.60 -2.04
N ALA A 41 1.85 -14.28 -2.08
CA ALA A 41 0.92 -13.55 -1.22
C ALA A 41 -0.54 -14.01 -1.35
N LEU A 42 -0.92 -14.63 -2.46
CA LEU A 42 -2.30 -15.05 -2.69
C LEU A 42 -2.65 -16.42 -2.10
N TYR A 43 -1.65 -17.25 -1.76
CA TYR A 43 -1.91 -18.61 -1.28
C TYR A 43 -1.07 -19.05 -0.07
N THR A 44 0.14 -18.51 0.14
CA THR A 44 1.07 -19.07 1.14
C THR A 44 0.56 -18.91 2.56
N MET A 45 -0.20 -17.84 2.82
CA MET A 45 -0.70 -17.51 4.17
C MET A 45 -2.24 -17.47 4.23
N ASP A 46 -2.94 -18.20 3.37
CA ASP A 46 -4.41 -18.19 3.34
C ASP A 46 -5.06 -18.67 4.65
N GLY A 47 -4.41 -19.58 5.35
CA GLY A 47 -4.87 -20.06 6.66
C GLY A 47 -4.43 -19.18 7.85
N ASN A 48 -3.75 -18.06 7.62
CA ASN A 48 -3.23 -17.17 8.65
C ASN A 48 -3.76 -15.75 8.46
N SER A 49 -4.28 -15.16 9.53
CA SER A 49 -4.77 -13.76 9.54
C SER A 49 -3.70 -12.75 9.10
N ASP A 50 -2.41 -13.03 9.34
CA ASP A 50 -1.31 -12.15 8.94
C ASP A 50 -1.14 -12.04 7.42
N GLY A 51 -1.70 -12.97 6.64
CA GLY A 51 -1.67 -12.96 5.19
C GLY A 51 -2.64 -11.97 4.55
N PHE A 52 -3.55 -11.40 5.32
CA PHE A 52 -4.57 -10.46 4.86
C PHE A 52 -4.65 -9.24 5.78
N GLU A 53 -4.83 -8.06 5.21
CA GLU A 53 -5.00 -6.83 5.99
C GLU A 53 -5.90 -5.85 5.25
N TRP A 54 -6.96 -5.39 5.89
CA TRP A 54 -7.78 -4.29 5.40
C TRP A 54 -7.01 -2.97 5.45
N ILE A 55 -7.07 -2.21 4.37
CA ILE A 55 -6.64 -0.80 4.32
C ILE A 55 -7.87 0.09 4.45
N GLN A 56 -8.85 -0.12 3.58
CA GLN A 56 -10.08 0.66 3.55
C GLN A 56 -11.27 -0.29 3.30
N PHE A 57 -12.27 -0.23 4.17
CA PHE A 57 -13.49 -1.05 4.06
C PHE A 57 -14.73 -0.31 4.55
N THR A 58 -14.60 0.96 4.95
CA THR A 58 -15.67 1.78 5.54
C THR A 58 -16.13 2.93 4.64
N SER A 59 -15.67 2.98 3.39
CA SER A 59 -16.06 3.99 2.40
C SER A 59 -17.43 3.68 1.79
N TYR A 60 -18.48 3.76 2.61
CA TYR A 60 -19.85 3.40 2.19
C TYR A 60 -20.36 4.29 1.04
N ASP A 61 -20.00 5.57 1.05
CA ASP A 61 -20.46 6.52 0.01
C ASP A 61 -19.73 6.31 -1.32
N GLU A 62 -18.49 5.83 -1.29
CA GLU A 62 -17.66 5.64 -2.48
C GLU A 62 -17.73 4.22 -3.03
N ASN A 63 -18.17 3.24 -2.22
CA ASN A 63 -18.17 1.81 -2.55
C ASN A 63 -16.80 1.29 -3.00
N ILE A 64 -15.73 1.74 -2.33
CA ILE A 64 -14.37 1.31 -2.60
C ILE A 64 -13.86 0.50 -1.41
N VAL A 65 -13.19 -0.60 -1.70
CA VAL A 65 -12.44 -1.37 -0.72
C VAL A 65 -10.99 -1.54 -1.14
N ALA A 66 -10.09 -1.45 -0.17
CA ALA A 66 -8.67 -1.69 -0.39
C ALA A 66 -8.13 -2.65 0.67
N PHE A 67 -7.32 -3.61 0.26
CA PHE A 67 -6.71 -4.58 1.14
C PHE A 67 -5.34 -5.04 0.65
N LEU A 68 -4.57 -5.60 1.57
CA LEU A 68 -3.28 -6.22 1.29
C LEU A 68 -3.39 -7.75 1.33
N ARG A 69 -2.66 -8.39 0.42
CA ARG A 69 -2.25 -9.78 0.54
C ARG A 69 -0.75 -9.79 0.81
N LYS A 70 -0.35 -10.56 1.81
CA LYS A 70 1.03 -10.49 2.33
C LYS A 70 1.62 -11.88 2.52
N THR A 71 2.94 -11.92 2.50
CA THR A 71 3.74 -13.00 3.10
C THR A 71 4.58 -12.40 4.23
N GLN A 72 5.50 -13.17 4.76
CA GLN A 72 6.49 -12.67 5.71
C GLN A 72 7.52 -11.73 5.09
N LYS A 73 7.58 -11.65 3.75
CA LYS A 73 8.49 -10.80 3.00
C LYS A 73 7.75 -9.58 2.47
N PRO A 74 8.13 -8.37 2.88
CA PRO A 74 7.46 -7.14 2.44
C PRO A 74 7.42 -6.95 0.90
N GLU A 75 8.43 -7.45 0.19
CA GLU A 75 8.51 -7.38 -1.27
C GLU A 75 7.51 -8.28 -2.01
N GLU A 76 6.91 -9.23 -1.32
CA GLU A 76 5.84 -10.10 -1.85
C GLU A 76 4.44 -9.54 -1.55
N THR A 77 4.34 -8.33 -0.97
CA THR A 77 3.05 -7.71 -0.67
C THR A 77 2.32 -7.27 -1.94
N LEU A 78 1.05 -7.58 -2.02
CA LEU A 78 0.13 -7.08 -3.04
C LEU A 78 -0.89 -6.12 -2.41
N LEU A 79 -1.18 -5.01 -3.08
CA LEU A 79 -2.29 -4.12 -2.77
C LEU A 79 -3.38 -4.35 -3.81
N ALA A 80 -4.58 -4.70 -3.37
CA ALA A 80 -5.76 -4.77 -4.21
C ALA A 80 -6.70 -3.63 -3.86
N VAL A 81 -7.22 -2.94 -4.88
CA VAL A 81 -8.24 -1.89 -4.76
C VAL A 81 -9.39 -2.24 -5.67
N CYS A 82 -10.58 -2.36 -5.09
CA CYS A 82 -11.81 -2.69 -5.79
C CYS A 82 -12.75 -1.47 -5.73
N ASN A 83 -13.14 -0.98 -6.87
CA ASN A 83 -14.14 0.07 -7.02
C ASN A 83 -15.46 -0.55 -7.49
N PHE A 84 -16.47 -0.56 -6.65
CA PHE A 84 -17.80 -1.08 -6.95
C PHE A 84 -18.79 0.02 -7.37
N SER A 85 -18.30 1.26 -7.55
CA SER A 85 -19.12 2.39 -7.96
C SER A 85 -19.04 2.63 -9.49
N PRO A 86 -20.02 3.32 -10.07
CA PRO A 86 -19.99 3.71 -11.50
C PRO A 86 -19.03 4.87 -11.78
N VAL A 87 -18.34 5.38 -10.76
CA VAL A 87 -17.45 6.54 -10.89
C VAL A 87 -16.02 6.10 -11.06
N SER A 88 -15.36 6.60 -12.11
CA SER A 88 -13.91 6.48 -12.27
C SER A 88 -13.19 7.61 -11.57
N TYR A 89 -12.06 7.33 -10.97
CA TYR A 89 -11.23 8.32 -10.26
C TYR A 89 -9.88 8.48 -10.96
N ASP A 90 -9.50 9.71 -11.27
CA ASP A 90 -8.18 10.02 -11.84
C ASP A 90 -7.09 10.11 -10.78
N SER A 91 -7.46 10.35 -9.52
CA SER A 91 -6.53 10.56 -8.42
C SER A 91 -7.14 10.17 -7.07
N TYR A 92 -7.46 8.89 -6.91
CA TYR A 92 -7.94 8.36 -5.64
C TYR A 92 -6.77 8.14 -4.69
N GLN A 93 -6.89 8.61 -3.43
CA GLN A 93 -5.85 8.44 -2.44
C GLN A 93 -6.13 7.20 -1.59
N VAL A 94 -5.13 6.33 -1.45
CA VAL A 94 -5.22 5.11 -0.64
C VAL A 94 -3.97 4.99 0.24
N GLY A 95 -4.17 4.63 1.50
CA GLY A 95 -3.08 4.38 2.45
C GLY A 95 -2.29 3.13 2.11
N VAL A 96 -0.98 3.13 2.39
CA VAL A 96 -0.10 1.98 2.14
C VAL A 96 0.85 1.74 3.30
N PRO A 97 1.31 0.48 3.51
CA PRO A 97 2.02 0.08 4.72
C PRO A 97 3.45 0.62 4.82
N PHE A 98 4.09 0.95 3.70
CA PHE A 98 5.49 1.39 3.71
C PHE A 98 5.84 2.28 2.51
N ALA A 99 6.90 3.06 2.68
CA ALA A 99 7.53 3.78 1.59
C ALA A 99 8.05 2.80 0.54
N GLY A 100 7.82 3.11 -0.74
CA GLY A 100 8.26 2.24 -1.82
C GLY A 100 7.61 2.58 -3.14
N ARG A 101 7.73 1.66 -4.08
CA ARG A 101 7.11 1.76 -5.40
C ARG A 101 6.04 0.68 -5.55
N TYR A 102 4.95 1.07 -6.14
CA TYR A 102 3.76 0.24 -6.36
C TYR A 102 3.48 0.21 -7.85
N LYS A 103 3.64 -0.96 -8.45
CA LYS A 103 3.43 -1.18 -9.88
C LYS A 103 2.13 -1.92 -10.10
N GLU A 104 1.24 -1.39 -10.92
CA GLU A 104 0.04 -2.09 -11.37
C GLU A 104 0.46 -3.34 -12.15
N ILE A 105 -0.07 -4.49 -11.76
CA ILE A 105 0.21 -5.80 -12.38
C ILE A 105 -1.03 -6.46 -12.95
N LEU A 106 -2.21 -6.09 -12.46
CA LEU A 106 -3.49 -6.48 -13.02
C LEU A 106 -4.47 -5.32 -12.89
N ASN A 107 -5.26 -5.09 -13.93
CA ASN A 107 -6.35 -4.10 -13.94
C ASN A 107 -7.46 -4.62 -14.85
N SER A 108 -8.65 -4.83 -14.29
CA SER A 108 -9.80 -5.37 -15.04
C SER A 108 -10.29 -4.47 -16.17
N ASP A 109 -9.95 -3.16 -16.12
CA ASP A 109 -10.32 -2.18 -17.16
C ASP A 109 -9.22 -2.01 -18.23
N ASN A 110 -8.23 -2.90 -18.25
CA ASN A 110 -7.23 -2.86 -19.31
C ASN A 110 -7.88 -3.15 -20.68
N GLY A 111 -7.47 -2.41 -21.71
CA GLY A 111 -8.00 -2.57 -23.07
C GLY A 111 -7.87 -3.98 -23.65
N LYS A 112 -6.87 -4.78 -23.18
CA LYS A 112 -6.75 -6.20 -23.58
C LYS A 112 -7.89 -7.09 -23.08
N TYR A 113 -8.66 -6.63 -22.09
CA TYR A 113 -9.83 -7.33 -21.55
C TYR A 113 -11.15 -6.65 -21.98
N GLY A 114 -11.11 -5.78 -23.01
CA GLY A 114 -12.27 -5.03 -23.47
C GLY A 114 -12.60 -3.80 -22.61
N GLY A 115 -11.74 -3.42 -21.66
CA GLY A 115 -11.93 -2.26 -20.80
C GLY A 115 -11.61 -0.94 -21.48
N GLN A 116 -11.92 0.16 -20.80
CA GLN A 116 -11.73 1.53 -21.32
C GLN A 116 -10.28 2.04 -21.18
N GLY A 117 -9.43 1.32 -20.48
CA GLY A 117 -8.01 1.65 -20.33
C GLY A 117 -7.69 2.67 -19.24
N VAL A 118 -8.50 2.78 -18.20
CA VAL A 118 -8.18 3.58 -17.01
C VAL A 118 -7.13 2.84 -16.18
N VAL A 119 -5.86 2.99 -16.55
CA VAL A 119 -4.74 2.23 -15.98
C VAL A 119 -3.67 3.14 -15.37
N ASN A 120 -2.87 2.57 -14.46
CA ASN A 120 -1.69 3.20 -13.87
C ASN A 120 -0.42 2.67 -14.57
N ALA A 121 -0.16 3.14 -15.78
CA ALA A 121 0.92 2.63 -16.63
C ALA A 121 2.34 2.73 -16.01
N ARG A 122 2.56 3.68 -15.07
CA ARG A 122 3.84 3.87 -14.39
C ARG A 122 3.73 3.48 -12.93
N ALA A 123 4.78 2.85 -12.41
CA ALA A 123 4.86 2.56 -10.98
C ALA A 123 4.76 3.86 -10.16
N LYS A 124 3.88 3.88 -9.17
CA LYS A 124 3.65 4.99 -8.26
C LYS A 124 4.62 4.91 -7.09
N ALA A 125 5.18 6.04 -6.69
CA ALA A 125 5.95 6.13 -5.45
C ALA A 125 5.00 6.52 -4.31
N ALA A 126 5.13 5.84 -3.17
CA ALA A 126 4.42 6.24 -1.96
C ALA A 126 4.96 7.58 -1.45
N THR A 127 4.06 8.45 -1.03
CA THR A 127 4.38 9.75 -0.44
C THR A 127 4.05 9.76 1.05
N VAL A 128 4.78 10.54 1.84
CA VAL A 128 4.45 10.79 3.25
C VAL A 128 3.22 11.69 3.27
N SER A 129 2.07 11.07 3.39
CA SER A 129 0.77 11.75 3.47
C SER A 129 -0.20 10.77 4.12
N GLU A 130 -0.66 11.09 5.30
CA GLU A 130 -1.54 10.22 6.09
C GLU A 130 -2.85 9.97 5.34
N CYS A 131 -3.22 8.69 5.24
CA CYS A 131 -4.46 8.21 4.68
C CYS A 131 -4.76 6.81 5.22
N ASP A 132 -6.01 6.50 5.50
CA ASP A 132 -6.47 5.19 6.00
C ASP A 132 -5.67 4.71 7.22
N ASN A 133 -5.34 5.60 8.15
CA ASN A 133 -4.50 5.36 9.33
C ASN A 133 -3.08 4.83 8.98
N ARG A 134 -2.55 5.22 7.80
CA ARG A 134 -1.20 4.90 7.34
C ARG A 134 -0.40 6.18 7.11
N GLU A 135 0.89 6.13 7.46
CA GLU A 135 1.82 7.25 7.24
C GLU A 135 2.05 7.56 5.75
N TYR A 136 1.97 6.53 4.93
CA TYR A 136 2.23 6.62 3.49
C TYR A 136 0.94 6.42 2.70
N SER A 137 0.83 7.10 1.57
CA SER A 137 -0.29 6.94 0.64
C SER A 137 0.14 7.01 -0.82
N LEU A 138 -0.77 6.54 -1.69
CA LEU A 138 -0.66 6.59 -3.14
C LEU A 138 -1.83 7.38 -3.72
N LYS A 139 -1.61 8.01 -4.88
CA LYS A 139 -2.67 8.55 -5.72
C LYS A 139 -2.79 7.68 -6.97
N LEU A 140 -3.92 7.01 -7.11
CA LEU A 140 -4.19 6.01 -8.13
C LEU A 140 -5.32 6.44 -9.04
N LYS A 141 -5.27 6.01 -10.29
CA LYS A 141 -6.44 5.96 -11.14
C LYS A 141 -7.22 4.70 -10.83
N LEU A 142 -8.51 4.83 -10.63
CA LEU A 142 -9.41 3.69 -10.40
C LEU A 142 -10.52 3.70 -11.44
N PRO A 143 -10.69 2.62 -12.20
CA PRO A 143 -11.80 2.48 -13.14
C PRO A 143 -13.12 2.30 -12.39
N ALA A 144 -14.23 2.69 -13.01
CA ALA A 144 -15.55 2.32 -12.55
C ALA A 144 -15.74 0.81 -12.62
N TYR A 145 -16.40 0.23 -11.61
CA TYR A 145 -16.67 -1.22 -11.52
C TYR A 145 -15.44 -2.10 -11.76
N GLY A 146 -14.26 -1.61 -11.35
CA GLY A 146 -12.98 -2.23 -11.66
C GLY A 146 -12.19 -2.69 -10.45
N VAL A 147 -11.26 -3.60 -10.71
CA VAL A 147 -10.29 -4.10 -9.74
C VAL A 147 -8.88 -3.83 -10.25
N THR A 148 -8.05 -3.23 -9.40
CA THR A 148 -6.64 -2.98 -9.69
C THR A 148 -5.77 -3.65 -8.64
N VAL A 149 -4.71 -4.34 -9.08
CA VAL A 149 -3.75 -5.02 -8.21
C VAL A 149 -2.36 -4.47 -8.46
N PHE A 150 -1.67 -4.13 -7.37
CA PHE A 150 -0.33 -3.57 -7.40
C PHE A 150 0.66 -4.48 -6.68
N ALA A 151 1.80 -4.74 -7.30
CA ALA A 151 2.96 -5.32 -6.64
C ALA A 151 3.76 -4.22 -5.93
N CYS A 152 4.12 -4.49 -4.67
CA CYS A 152 4.78 -3.54 -3.81
C CYS A 152 6.29 -3.81 -3.73
N THR A 153 7.10 -2.81 -3.99
CA THR A 153 8.55 -2.87 -3.81
C THR A 153 8.95 -1.87 -2.73
N PRO A 154 9.28 -2.32 -1.51
CA PRO A 154 9.69 -1.44 -0.42
C PRO A 154 10.91 -0.60 -0.80
N ALA A 155 10.95 0.65 -0.32
CA ALA A 155 12.17 1.43 -0.41
C ALA A 155 13.26 0.76 0.42
N LYS A 156 14.48 0.66 -0.14
CA LYS A 156 15.64 0.21 0.63
C LYS A 156 15.78 1.15 1.82
N LYS A 157 15.82 0.62 3.05
CA LYS A 157 16.15 1.41 4.25
C LYS A 157 17.49 2.09 3.97
N ALA A 158 17.50 3.41 3.87
CA ALA A 158 18.76 4.15 3.87
C ALA A 158 19.47 3.76 5.17
N SER A 159 20.67 3.17 5.05
CA SER A 159 21.50 2.89 6.20
C SER A 159 21.65 4.20 6.95
N GLN A 160 21.12 4.28 8.16
CA GLN A 160 21.32 5.43 9.04
C GLN A 160 22.82 5.60 9.22
N LYS A 161 23.42 6.56 8.52
CA LYS A 161 24.73 7.07 8.87
C LYS A 161 24.58 7.59 10.29
N LYS A 162 25.15 6.87 11.25
CA LYS A 162 25.37 7.36 12.62
C LYS A 162 26.19 8.65 12.50
N SER A 163 25.54 9.80 12.54
CA SER A 163 26.23 11.06 12.78
C SER A 163 26.55 11.14 14.27
N GLY A 164 27.58 10.42 14.65
CA GLY A 164 28.24 10.61 15.93
C GLY A 164 29.19 11.79 15.85
N ALA A 165 28.67 12.99 15.89
CA ALA A 165 29.47 14.17 16.16
C ALA A 165 29.35 14.49 17.65
N VAL A 166 30.21 13.87 18.44
CA VAL A 166 30.49 14.30 19.82
C VAL A 166 31.30 15.58 19.74
N SER A 167 30.64 16.73 19.88
CA SER A 167 31.32 17.99 20.12
C SER A 167 31.84 18.01 21.56
N ARG A 168 33.14 17.74 21.70
CA ARG A 168 33.88 18.03 22.92
C ARG A 168 34.25 19.52 22.91
N THR A 169 33.48 20.33 23.57
CA THR A 169 33.94 21.71 23.94
C THR A 169 34.62 21.63 25.26
N ALA A 170 35.90 21.95 25.23
CA ALA A 170 36.82 22.01 26.36
C ALA A 170 36.42 23.10 27.35
N ALA A 171 36.31 22.72 28.61
CA ALA A 171 36.24 23.64 29.74
C ALA A 171 37.59 24.33 29.92
N LYS A 172 37.65 25.64 29.73
CA LYS A 172 38.78 26.47 30.05
C LYS A 172 38.58 27.08 31.45
N LYS A 173 39.34 26.49 32.41
CA LYS A 173 39.56 27.06 33.76
C LYS A 173 40.08 28.49 33.65
N ARG A 174 39.48 29.41 34.39
CA ARG A 174 40.15 30.61 34.86
C ARG A 174 39.75 30.87 36.32
N SER A 175 40.74 30.66 37.22
CA SER A 175 40.80 31.14 38.59
C SER A 175 41.07 32.66 38.55
N THR A 176 40.53 33.40 39.46
CA THR A 176 41.22 34.31 40.39
C THR A 176 40.23 35.18 41.15
N THR A 177 40.34 35.06 42.42
CA THR A 177 40.70 36.04 43.46
C THR A 177 39.57 36.82 44.13
N ALA A 178 39.54 36.58 45.39
CA ALA A 178 38.94 37.19 46.56
C ALA A 178 38.79 38.72 46.58
N ARG A 179 37.76 39.15 47.32
CA ARG A 179 37.79 40.16 48.41
C ARG A 179 36.37 40.39 48.92
N LYS A 180 36.09 39.96 50.15
CA LYS A 180 36.04 40.62 51.46
C LYS A 180 35.42 42.02 51.48
N ALA A 181 34.32 42.19 52.16
CA ALA A 181 33.98 43.18 53.21
C ALA A 181 32.47 43.17 53.41
N THR A 182 32.05 42.70 54.59
CA THR A 182 31.64 43.36 55.81
C THR A 182 30.39 44.22 55.79
N SER A 183 29.45 43.75 56.59
CA SER A 183 28.70 44.46 57.68
C SER A 183 27.55 45.32 57.25
N LYS A 184 26.46 45.14 57.83
CA LYS A 184 25.80 45.55 59.03
C LYS A 184 24.30 45.72 58.81
N THR A 185 23.55 45.09 59.66
CA THR A 185 22.56 45.69 60.59
C THR A 185 21.49 46.59 59.93
N SER A 186 20.23 46.42 60.16
CA SER A 186 19.41 46.43 61.34
C SER A 186 17.97 46.71 60.97
N LYS A 187 17.06 46.07 61.73
CA LYS A 187 15.79 46.63 62.23
C LYS A 187 14.86 47.36 61.27
N THR A 188 13.70 46.92 61.07
CA THR A 188 12.51 47.07 61.95
C THR A 188 11.45 46.06 61.47
#